data_9a0b3e69376546a73f51ea4e194da799
#
_entry.id   9a0b3e69376546a73f51ea4e194da799
#
_cell.length_a   1.000
_cell.length_b   1.000
_cell.length_c   1.000
_cell.angle_alpha   90.00
_cell.angle_beta   90.00
_cell.angle_gamma   90.00
#
_symmetry.space_group_name_H-M   'P 1'
#
loop_
_entity.id
_entity.type
_entity.pdbx_description
1 polymer ?
#
loop_
_entity_poly.entity_id
_entity_poly.type
_entity_poly.pdbx_seq_one_letter_code
_entity_poly.pdbx_strand_id
1 'polypeptide(L)'
;MNIRQESEALGQAILNAIVCYGEGDNNADILCTLQDEIHSILTSNTKVKVWRENEHVQFAKYMKPGDACCDVYAHWVEYKDDRMICHTGLHVELPEGYEMQVRPRSSLTNTYLYIPNTPGTVDAGYRGEVLVIFRKVDRCVPFNEEIKIGDRVAQLLIRRVEQIDWVEVEHLEDLIESERGFGGHGSTGK
;
A
#
# COMPACT_ATOMS: atom_id res chain seq x y z
N MET A 1 11.49 -6.97 1.93
CA MET A 1 12.79 -6.46 2.41
C MET A 1 12.51 -5.05 2.91
N ASN A 2 12.95 -4.64 4.11
CA ASN A 2 12.72 -3.27 4.55
C ASN A 2 13.78 -2.34 3.96
N ILE A 3 13.57 -1.00 4.03
CA ILE A 3 14.49 0.02 3.47
C ILE A 3 15.94 -0.20 3.93
N ARG A 4 16.11 -0.61 5.18
CA ARG A 4 17.44 -0.91 5.75
C ARG A 4 18.09 -2.11 5.06
N GLN A 5 17.34 -3.20 4.82
CA GLN A 5 17.85 -4.38 4.13
C GLN A 5 18.15 -4.09 2.65
N GLU A 6 17.35 -3.24 2.00
CA GLU A 6 17.62 -2.80 0.62
C GLU A 6 18.87 -1.93 0.56
N SER A 7 19.04 -1.02 1.53
CA SER A 7 20.26 -0.19 1.64
C SER A 7 21.49 -1.03 1.93
N GLU A 8 21.40 -2.03 2.82
CA GLU A 8 22.48 -2.96 3.11
C GLU A 8 22.85 -3.80 1.87
N ALA A 9 21.83 -4.31 1.14
CA ALA A 9 22.05 -5.07 -0.09
C ALA A 9 22.69 -4.22 -1.20
N LEU A 10 22.23 -2.98 -1.38
CA LEU A 10 22.81 -2.04 -2.32
C LEU A 10 24.26 -1.67 -1.93
N GLY A 11 24.49 -1.44 -0.65
CA GLY A 11 25.85 -1.20 -0.11
C GLY A 11 26.79 -2.37 -0.38
N GLN A 12 26.31 -3.62 -0.22
CA GLN A 12 27.08 -4.82 -0.51
C GLN A 12 27.37 -4.97 -2.02
N ALA A 13 26.40 -4.67 -2.88
CA ALA A 13 26.61 -4.68 -4.34
C ALA A 13 27.70 -3.68 -4.76
N ILE A 14 27.68 -2.48 -4.19
CA ILE A 14 28.72 -1.45 -4.43
C ILE A 14 30.09 -1.93 -3.93
N LEU A 15 30.16 -2.51 -2.73
CA LEU A 15 31.40 -3.05 -2.18
C LEU A 15 31.97 -4.17 -3.05
N ASN A 16 31.13 -5.10 -3.50
CA ASN A 16 31.57 -6.18 -4.38
C ASN A 16 32.14 -5.65 -5.69
N ALA A 17 31.49 -4.64 -6.30
CA ALA A 17 32.00 -3.98 -7.50
C ALA A 17 33.36 -3.29 -7.28
N ILE A 18 33.56 -2.62 -6.12
CA ILE A 18 34.83 -1.97 -5.79
C ILE A 18 35.96 -3.01 -5.63
N VAL A 19 35.65 -4.17 -5.02
CA VAL A 19 36.63 -5.26 -4.85
C VAL A 19 37.04 -5.81 -6.22
N CYS A 20 36.07 -6.10 -7.10
CA CYS A 20 36.35 -6.59 -8.47
C CYS A 20 37.20 -5.57 -9.27
N TYR A 21 36.93 -4.27 -9.12
CA TYR A 21 37.73 -3.20 -9.76
C TYR A 21 39.19 -3.25 -9.38
N GLY A 22 39.52 -3.64 -8.13
CA GLY A 22 40.90 -3.75 -7.64
C GLY A 22 41.68 -4.95 -8.21
N GLU A 23 40.99 -5.96 -8.81
CA GLU A 23 41.60 -7.16 -9.36
C GLU A 23 41.85 -7.12 -10.87
N GLY A 24 41.51 -6.01 -11.57
CA GLY A 24 41.87 -5.79 -12.98
C GLY A 24 40.84 -6.24 -13.99
N ASP A 25 39.60 -6.50 -13.56
CA ASP A 25 38.48 -6.83 -14.47
C ASP A 25 38.07 -5.62 -15.33
N ASN A 26 37.43 -5.92 -16.47
CA ASN A 26 36.98 -4.90 -17.41
C ASN A 26 35.82 -4.07 -16.78
N ASN A 27 35.97 -2.76 -16.73
CA ASN A 27 34.98 -1.82 -16.13
C ASN A 27 33.54 -2.04 -16.66
N ALA A 28 33.39 -2.53 -17.91
CA ALA A 28 32.08 -2.78 -18.51
C ALA A 28 31.37 -3.97 -17.84
N ASP A 29 32.10 -5.02 -17.50
CA ASP A 29 31.52 -6.21 -16.87
C ASP A 29 31.11 -5.93 -15.42
N ILE A 30 31.87 -5.12 -14.70
CA ILE A 30 31.55 -4.68 -13.34
C ILE A 30 30.29 -3.84 -13.33
N LEU A 31 30.17 -2.86 -14.25
CA LEU A 31 28.99 -2.02 -14.38
C LEU A 31 27.74 -2.83 -14.72
N CYS A 32 27.87 -3.82 -15.62
CA CYS A 32 26.76 -4.71 -15.98
C CYS A 32 26.28 -5.52 -14.76
N THR A 33 27.21 -6.14 -14.02
CA THR A 33 26.89 -6.92 -12.82
C THR A 33 26.21 -6.04 -11.75
N LEU A 34 26.69 -4.83 -11.53
CA LEU A 34 26.10 -3.86 -10.61
C LEU A 34 24.68 -3.45 -11.02
N GLN A 35 24.48 -3.22 -12.32
CA GLN A 35 23.16 -2.88 -12.85
C GLN A 35 22.17 -4.03 -12.65
N ASP A 36 22.59 -5.27 -12.88
CA ASP A 36 21.76 -6.46 -12.70
C ASP A 36 21.41 -6.68 -11.23
N GLU A 37 22.36 -6.53 -10.32
CA GLU A 37 22.11 -6.63 -8.87
C GLU A 37 21.17 -5.51 -8.38
N ILE A 38 21.41 -4.26 -8.77
CA ILE A 38 20.55 -3.12 -8.46
C ILE A 38 19.14 -3.36 -9.02
N HIS A 39 19.03 -3.80 -10.26
CA HIS A 39 17.74 -4.11 -10.88
C HIS A 39 17.00 -5.20 -10.11
N SER A 40 17.69 -6.28 -9.71
CA SER A 40 17.13 -7.37 -8.90
C SER A 40 16.61 -6.87 -7.55
N ILE A 41 17.34 -5.99 -6.86
CA ILE A 41 16.94 -5.40 -5.59
C ILE A 41 15.69 -4.51 -5.77
N LEU A 42 15.69 -3.66 -6.80
CA LEU A 42 14.61 -2.71 -7.06
C LEU A 42 13.32 -3.37 -7.56
N THR A 43 13.42 -4.53 -8.22
CA THR A 43 12.27 -5.26 -8.77
C THR A 43 11.78 -6.39 -7.88
N SER A 44 12.46 -6.65 -6.75
CA SER A 44 12.02 -7.67 -5.81
C SER A 44 10.65 -7.35 -5.21
N ASN A 45 9.78 -8.36 -5.16
CA ASN A 45 8.50 -8.22 -4.50
C ASN A 45 8.67 -7.98 -3.00
N THR A 46 7.95 -7.02 -2.46
CA THR A 46 7.92 -6.76 -1.01
C THR A 46 7.27 -7.93 -0.28
N LYS A 47 7.98 -8.50 0.70
CA LYS A 47 7.47 -9.60 1.52
C LYS A 47 6.66 -9.05 2.69
N VAL A 48 5.41 -9.48 2.80
CA VAL A 48 4.51 -9.17 3.91
C VAL A 48 4.24 -10.47 4.66
N LYS A 49 4.47 -10.49 5.97
CA LYS A 49 4.05 -11.64 6.77
C LYS A 49 2.55 -11.53 7.01
N VAL A 50 1.86 -12.67 6.96
CA VAL A 50 0.41 -12.74 7.16
C VAL A 50 0.08 -13.92 8.06
N TRP A 51 -0.78 -13.67 9.04
CA TRP A 51 -1.44 -14.70 9.83
C TRP A 51 -2.93 -14.74 9.47
N ARG A 52 -3.46 -15.95 9.34
CA ARG A 52 -4.88 -16.21 9.08
C ARG A 52 -5.51 -16.77 10.33
N GLU A 53 -6.68 -16.28 10.69
CA GLU A 53 -7.41 -16.76 11.88
C GLU A 53 -7.72 -18.25 11.84
N ASN A 54 -7.95 -18.79 10.64
CA ASN A 54 -8.15 -20.22 10.42
C ASN A 54 -7.84 -20.61 8.97
N GLU A 55 -7.92 -21.89 8.65
CA GLU A 55 -7.59 -22.46 7.33
C GLU A 55 -8.55 -22.05 6.21
N HIS A 56 -9.79 -21.64 6.55
CA HIS A 56 -10.79 -21.22 5.58
C HIS A 56 -10.64 -19.76 5.13
N VAL A 57 -9.84 -18.96 5.84
CA VAL A 57 -9.54 -17.58 5.45
C VAL A 57 -8.75 -17.57 4.14
N GLN A 58 -9.24 -16.82 3.16
CA GLN A 58 -8.58 -16.71 1.87
C GLN A 58 -7.46 -15.66 1.91
N PHE A 59 -6.32 -15.96 1.30
CA PHE A 59 -5.30 -14.95 1.03
C PHE A 59 -5.80 -13.93 0.01
N ALA A 60 -5.38 -12.67 0.15
CA ALA A 60 -5.55 -11.69 -0.89
C ALA A 60 -4.80 -12.11 -2.17
N LYS A 61 -5.40 -11.88 -3.36
CA LYS A 61 -4.85 -12.36 -4.63
C LYS A 61 -4.86 -11.29 -5.71
N TYR A 62 -3.77 -11.21 -6.45
CA TYR A 62 -3.76 -10.54 -7.76
C TYR A 62 -4.54 -11.42 -8.74
N MET A 63 -5.53 -10.83 -9.41
CA MET A 63 -6.40 -11.58 -10.33
C MET A 63 -5.77 -11.76 -11.70
N LYS A 64 -4.91 -10.81 -12.09
CA LYS A 64 -4.17 -10.84 -13.36
C LYS A 64 -2.73 -10.39 -13.17
N PRO A 65 -1.80 -10.86 -14.00
CA PRO A 65 -0.46 -10.28 -14.07
C PRO A 65 -0.55 -8.78 -14.37
N GLY A 66 0.18 -7.97 -13.60
CA GLY A 66 0.20 -6.51 -13.76
C GLY A 66 -0.86 -5.75 -12.97
N ASP A 67 -1.78 -6.42 -12.27
CA ASP A 67 -2.69 -5.74 -11.35
C ASP A 67 -1.89 -5.00 -10.27
N ALA A 68 -2.24 -3.74 -10.01
CA ALA A 68 -1.58 -2.93 -8.98
C ALA A 68 -2.04 -3.30 -7.56
N CYS A 69 -3.23 -3.89 -7.43
CA CYS A 69 -3.83 -4.25 -6.15
C CYS A 69 -4.21 -5.74 -6.15
N CYS A 70 -4.14 -6.37 -4.98
CA CYS A 70 -4.71 -7.70 -4.77
C CYS A 70 -6.12 -7.60 -4.14
N ASP A 71 -7.05 -8.41 -4.62
CA ASP A 71 -8.41 -8.50 -4.06
C ASP A 71 -8.38 -9.20 -2.71
N VAL A 72 -9.15 -8.69 -1.74
CA VAL A 72 -9.38 -9.29 -0.42
C VAL A 72 -10.83 -9.73 -0.29
N TYR A 73 -11.05 -10.81 0.48
CA TYR A 73 -12.31 -11.53 0.54
C TYR A 73 -12.97 -11.39 1.92
N ALA A 74 -14.31 -11.37 1.95
CA ALA A 74 -15.04 -11.49 3.19
C ALA A 74 -14.93 -12.92 3.74
N HIS A 75 -14.45 -13.06 4.97
CA HIS A 75 -14.49 -14.31 5.72
C HIS A 75 -15.80 -14.43 6.48
N TRP A 76 -16.26 -13.34 7.10
CA TRP A 76 -17.60 -13.20 7.66
C TRP A 76 -18.02 -11.73 7.70
N VAL A 77 -19.30 -11.45 7.99
CA VAL A 77 -19.86 -10.10 7.95
C VAL A 77 -20.61 -9.83 9.24
N GLU A 78 -20.32 -8.70 9.88
CA GLU A 78 -21.02 -8.15 11.04
C GLU A 78 -21.84 -6.94 10.63
N TYR A 79 -23.06 -6.85 11.13
CA TYR A 79 -23.89 -5.64 11.03
C TYR A 79 -23.95 -4.97 12.38
N LYS A 80 -23.46 -3.75 12.47
CA LYS A 80 -23.41 -2.99 13.71
C LYS A 80 -23.77 -1.54 13.46
N ASP A 81 -24.84 -1.05 14.08
CA ASP A 81 -25.38 0.27 13.87
C ASP A 81 -25.68 0.53 12.38
N ASP A 82 -25.07 1.57 11.80
CA ASP A 82 -25.17 1.94 10.38
C ASP A 82 -24.01 1.41 9.54
N ARG A 83 -23.30 0.40 10.02
CA ARG A 83 -22.11 -0.18 9.37
C ARG A 83 -22.30 -1.65 9.06
N MET A 84 -21.72 -2.03 7.94
CA MET A 84 -21.46 -3.42 7.59
C MET A 84 -19.94 -3.63 7.63
N ILE A 85 -19.49 -4.49 8.52
CA ILE A 85 -18.08 -4.78 8.75
C ILE A 85 -17.78 -6.13 8.13
N CYS A 86 -16.95 -6.13 7.10
CA CYS A 86 -16.45 -7.35 6.48
C CYS A 86 -15.12 -7.72 7.13
N HIS A 87 -15.14 -8.81 7.83
CA HIS A 87 -13.97 -9.43 8.43
C HIS A 87 -13.25 -10.24 7.37
N THR A 88 -11.96 -10.00 7.22
CA THR A 88 -11.13 -10.74 6.25
C THR A 88 -10.43 -11.94 6.87
N GLY A 89 -10.30 -11.97 8.20
CA GLY A 89 -9.53 -12.96 8.96
C GLY A 89 -8.02 -12.86 8.74
N LEU A 90 -7.55 -11.76 8.13
CA LEU A 90 -6.14 -11.54 7.82
C LEU A 90 -5.53 -10.55 8.80
N HIS A 91 -4.39 -10.92 9.40
CA HIS A 91 -3.53 -10.05 10.17
C HIS A 91 -2.18 -9.96 9.46
N VAL A 92 -1.62 -8.76 9.37
CA VAL A 92 -0.40 -8.53 8.58
C VAL A 92 0.71 -7.88 9.41
N GLU A 93 1.95 -8.19 9.02
CA GLU A 93 3.13 -7.47 9.46
C GLU A 93 3.82 -6.92 8.22
N LEU A 94 3.71 -5.60 8.04
CA LEU A 94 4.37 -4.90 6.96
C LEU A 94 5.83 -4.62 7.33
N PRO A 95 6.74 -4.58 6.35
CA PRO A 95 8.08 -4.07 6.61
C PRO A 95 8.04 -2.60 7.04
N GLU A 96 9.02 -2.18 7.83
CA GLU A 96 9.21 -0.78 8.18
C GLU A 96 9.36 0.09 6.92
N GLY A 97 8.78 1.30 6.94
CA GLY A 97 8.75 2.21 5.79
C GLY A 97 7.71 1.85 4.72
N TYR A 98 6.76 0.96 5.04
CA TYR A 98 5.64 0.64 4.16
C TYR A 98 4.29 0.85 4.86
N GLU A 99 3.28 1.17 4.06
CA GLU A 99 1.86 1.13 4.41
C GLU A 99 1.12 0.13 3.52
N MET A 100 -0.01 -0.38 3.99
CA MET A 100 -0.97 -1.05 3.15
C MET A 100 -2.25 -0.21 3.08
N GLN A 101 -2.77 -0.01 1.88
CA GLN A 101 -4.01 0.71 1.67
C GLN A 101 -5.14 -0.26 1.35
N VAL A 102 -6.27 -0.09 2.06
CA VAL A 102 -7.54 -0.75 1.75
C VAL A 102 -8.33 0.19 0.84
N ARG A 103 -8.56 -0.23 -0.41
CA ARG A 103 -9.21 0.56 -1.45
C ARG A 103 -10.52 -0.08 -1.90
N PRO A 104 -11.51 0.71 -2.30
CA PRO A 104 -12.72 0.18 -2.91
C PRO A 104 -12.39 -0.48 -4.26
N ARG A 105 -13.17 -1.50 -4.61
CA ARG A 105 -13.17 -2.08 -5.96
C ARG A 105 -14.05 -1.25 -6.89
N SER A 106 -13.76 -1.27 -8.18
CA SER A 106 -14.56 -0.57 -9.19
C SER A 106 -16.03 -1.01 -9.21
N SER A 107 -16.32 -2.28 -8.91
CA SER A 107 -17.70 -2.80 -8.83
C SER A 107 -18.55 -2.13 -7.75
N LEU A 108 -17.93 -1.49 -6.76
CA LEU A 108 -18.64 -0.75 -5.72
C LEU A 108 -19.44 0.44 -6.28
N THR A 109 -19.01 0.97 -7.43
CA THR A 109 -19.72 2.08 -8.11
C THR A 109 -21.15 1.72 -8.53
N ASN A 110 -21.46 0.42 -8.63
CA ASN A 110 -22.79 -0.06 -9.00
C ASN A 110 -23.66 -0.38 -7.77
N THR A 111 -23.24 0.03 -6.58
CA THR A 111 -23.94 -0.22 -5.32
C THR A 111 -24.19 1.10 -4.58
N TYR A 112 -25.01 1.05 -3.54
CA TYR A 112 -25.18 2.17 -2.62
C TYR A 112 -24.20 2.15 -1.45
N LEU A 113 -23.21 1.25 -1.49
CA LEU A 113 -22.21 1.10 -0.45
C LEU A 113 -20.99 2.00 -0.73
N TYR A 114 -20.35 2.48 0.32
CA TYR A 114 -19.07 3.15 0.24
C TYR A 114 -18.19 2.80 1.45
N ILE A 115 -16.90 2.91 1.29
CA ILE A 115 -15.91 2.76 2.37
C ILE A 115 -15.62 4.16 2.91
N PRO A 116 -16.06 4.50 4.13
CA PRO A 116 -16.04 5.90 4.62
C PRO A 116 -14.64 6.45 4.87
N ASN A 117 -13.67 5.58 5.14
CA ASN A 117 -12.26 5.95 5.40
C ASN A 117 -11.33 5.64 4.21
N THR A 118 -11.85 5.66 2.99
CA THR A 118 -11.03 5.34 1.82
C THR A 118 -10.09 6.48 1.40
N PRO A 119 -8.81 6.18 1.08
CA PRO A 119 -8.13 4.91 1.29
C PRO A 119 -7.90 4.61 2.78
N GLY A 120 -8.30 3.41 3.22
CA GLY A 120 -8.00 2.95 4.58
C GLY A 120 -6.52 2.62 4.71
N THR A 121 -5.84 3.19 5.69
CA THR A 121 -4.41 2.96 5.91
C THR A 121 -4.19 1.91 6.99
N VAL A 122 -3.32 0.95 6.69
CA VAL A 122 -2.81 -0.04 7.63
C VAL A 122 -1.32 0.25 7.82
N ASP A 123 -0.97 0.68 9.01
CA ASP A 123 0.39 1.03 9.39
C ASP A 123 1.29 -0.20 9.56
N ALA A 124 2.60 -0.03 9.38
CA ALA A 124 3.57 -1.12 9.58
C ALA A 124 3.51 -1.73 10.99
N GLY A 125 3.17 -0.92 12.02
CA GLY A 125 3.01 -1.34 13.39
C GLY A 125 1.66 -1.98 13.74
N TYR A 126 0.67 -1.94 12.85
CA TYR A 126 -0.66 -2.52 13.10
C TYR A 126 -0.62 -4.05 13.08
N ARG A 127 -1.28 -4.68 14.05
CA ARG A 127 -1.36 -6.16 14.16
C ARG A 127 -2.80 -6.65 14.26
N GLY A 128 -3.78 -5.75 14.23
CA GLY A 128 -5.19 -6.11 14.20
C GLY A 128 -5.60 -6.73 12.86
N GLU A 129 -6.82 -7.18 12.80
CA GLU A 129 -7.41 -7.71 11.58
C GLU A 129 -7.59 -6.61 10.52
N VAL A 130 -7.31 -6.94 9.27
CA VAL A 130 -7.63 -6.06 8.13
C VAL A 130 -9.14 -6.08 7.93
N LEU A 131 -9.82 -5.02 8.31
CA LEU A 131 -11.27 -4.87 8.19
C LEU A 131 -11.65 -4.02 6.99
N VAL A 132 -12.79 -4.35 6.37
CA VAL A 132 -13.42 -3.51 5.36
C VAL A 132 -14.78 -3.06 5.88
N ILE A 133 -14.92 -1.76 6.13
CA ILE A 133 -16.14 -1.20 6.72
C ILE A 133 -16.89 -0.45 5.64
N PHE A 134 -18.15 -0.85 5.43
CA PHE A 134 -19.05 -0.17 4.52
C PHE A 134 -20.11 0.62 5.26
N ARG A 135 -20.53 1.71 4.64
CA ARG A 135 -21.74 2.45 4.95
C ARG A 135 -22.59 2.61 3.70
N LYS A 136 -23.85 2.95 3.86
CA LYS A 136 -24.75 3.30 2.76
C LYS A 136 -24.79 4.79 2.52
N VAL A 137 -24.90 5.16 1.26
CA VAL A 137 -25.14 6.56 0.84
C VAL A 137 -26.47 7.04 1.40
N ASP A 138 -27.51 6.20 1.34
CA ASP A 138 -28.82 6.45 1.94
C ASP A 138 -29.01 5.54 3.17
N ARG A 139 -29.06 6.16 4.35
CA ARG A 139 -29.23 5.46 5.63
C ARG A 139 -30.62 4.85 5.82
N CYS A 140 -31.62 5.31 5.05
CA CYS A 140 -32.99 4.80 5.13
C CYS A 140 -33.17 3.46 4.38
N VAL A 141 -32.20 3.10 3.52
CA VAL A 141 -32.23 1.84 2.79
C VAL A 141 -31.61 0.73 3.64
N PRO A 142 -32.30 -0.37 3.94
CA PRO A 142 -31.71 -1.50 4.68
C PRO A 142 -30.51 -2.09 3.95
N PHE A 143 -29.59 -2.75 4.66
CA PHE A 143 -28.52 -3.55 4.02
C PHE A 143 -29.14 -4.79 3.36
N ASN A 144 -29.61 -4.64 2.12
CA ASN A 144 -30.25 -5.73 1.37
C ASN A 144 -29.29 -6.42 0.41
N GLU A 145 -28.12 -5.86 0.28
CA GLU A 145 -27.17 -6.43 -0.61
C GLU A 145 -26.14 -7.09 0.15
N GLU A 146 -26.16 -8.24 -0.17
CA GLU A 146 -25.45 -9.15 0.61
C GLU A 146 -24.09 -9.35 0.06
N ILE A 147 -23.11 -8.84 0.79
CA ILE A 147 -21.76 -9.37 0.72
C ILE A 147 -21.82 -10.74 1.37
N LYS A 148 -21.50 -11.75 0.60
CA LYS A 148 -21.44 -13.15 1.05
C LYS A 148 -20.02 -13.50 1.43
N ILE A 149 -19.90 -14.54 2.27
CA ILE A 149 -18.60 -15.15 2.55
C ILE A 149 -17.94 -15.57 1.24
N GLY A 150 -16.69 -15.18 1.06
CA GLY A 150 -15.92 -15.43 -0.16
C GLY A 150 -16.05 -14.36 -1.25
N ASP A 151 -16.92 -13.35 -1.06
CA ASP A 151 -16.98 -12.23 -1.99
C ASP A 151 -15.74 -11.34 -1.86
N ARG A 152 -15.32 -10.78 -2.99
CA ARG A 152 -14.24 -9.78 -3.03
C ARG A 152 -14.79 -8.44 -2.59
N VAL A 153 -14.35 -7.96 -1.43
CA VAL A 153 -14.92 -6.79 -0.76
C VAL A 153 -14.10 -5.52 -0.95
N ALA A 154 -12.81 -5.65 -1.11
CA ALA A 154 -11.90 -4.53 -1.30
C ALA A 154 -10.66 -5.00 -2.05
N GLN A 155 -9.73 -4.09 -2.25
CA GLN A 155 -8.42 -4.39 -2.81
C GLN A 155 -7.32 -3.73 -1.97
N LEU A 156 -6.21 -4.44 -1.84
CA LEU A 156 -5.06 -4.06 -1.04
C LEU A 156 -3.93 -3.61 -1.94
N LEU A 157 -3.31 -2.49 -1.59
CA LEU A 157 -2.11 -1.96 -2.25
C LEU A 157 -1.06 -1.70 -1.18
N ILE A 158 0.16 -2.21 -1.38
CA ILE A 158 1.31 -1.86 -0.53
C ILE A 158 2.10 -0.71 -1.17
N ARG A 159 2.55 0.24 -0.36
CA ARG A 159 3.35 1.40 -0.79
C ARG A 159 4.47 1.67 0.19
N ARG A 160 5.56 2.25 -0.31
CA ARG A 160 6.56 2.91 0.54
C ARG A 160 5.99 4.21 1.09
N VAL A 161 6.36 4.53 2.32
CA VAL A 161 5.96 5.76 3.02
C VAL A 161 7.20 6.58 3.27
N GLU A 162 7.17 7.81 2.79
CA GLU A 162 8.17 8.81 3.14
C GLU A 162 7.73 9.52 4.43
N GLN A 163 8.64 9.61 5.39
CA GLN A 163 8.39 10.37 6.61
C GLN A 163 8.62 11.85 6.36
N ILE A 164 7.78 12.69 6.94
CA ILE A 164 7.91 14.14 6.85
C ILE A 164 8.85 14.60 7.97
N ASP A 165 9.90 15.31 7.58
CA ASP A 165 10.75 16.05 8.50
C ASP A 165 10.42 17.54 8.37
N TRP A 166 9.72 18.07 9.37
CA TRP A 166 9.23 19.45 9.35
C TRP A 166 10.36 20.43 9.64
N VAL A 167 10.59 21.35 8.70
CA VAL A 167 11.48 22.49 8.88
C VAL A 167 10.64 23.74 9.02
N GLU A 168 10.59 24.31 10.23
CA GLU A 168 9.86 25.54 10.50
C GLU A 168 10.64 26.73 9.91
N VAL A 169 9.93 27.62 9.24
CA VAL A 169 10.43 28.92 8.78
C VAL A 169 9.81 30.03 9.62
N GLU A 170 10.54 31.13 9.82
CA GLU A 170 10.06 32.22 10.69
C GLU A 170 8.98 33.07 10.01
N HIS A 171 9.09 33.27 8.70
CA HIS A 171 8.16 34.09 7.93
C HIS A 171 7.62 33.35 6.70
N LEU A 172 6.42 33.73 6.29
CA LEU A 172 5.77 33.15 5.11
C LEU A 172 6.59 33.38 3.82
N GLU A 173 7.29 34.50 3.78
CA GLU A 173 8.15 34.91 2.65
C GLU A 173 9.40 34.04 2.54
N ASP A 174 9.75 33.25 3.57
CA ASP A 174 10.85 32.29 3.51
C ASP A 174 10.48 31.03 2.71
N LEU A 175 9.18 30.82 2.42
CA LEU A 175 8.75 29.80 1.47
C LEU A 175 9.00 30.29 0.05
N ILE A 176 9.52 29.38 -0.77
CA ILE A 176 9.81 29.68 -2.19
C ILE A 176 8.52 30.04 -2.91
N GLU A 177 8.53 31.16 -3.64
CA GLU A 177 7.42 31.57 -4.50
C GLU A 177 7.12 30.52 -5.57
N SER A 178 5.85 30.35 -5.91
CA SER A 178 5.40 29.46 -6.97
C SER A 178 4.39 30.17 -7.87
N GLU A 179 4.28 29.76 -9.12
CA GLU A 179 3.27 30.30 -10.06
C GLU A 179 1.84 30.16 -9.56
N ARG A 180 1.56 29.15 -8.74
CA ARG A 180 0.24 28.94 -8.15
C ARG A 180 -0.04 29.88 -6.97
N GLY A 181 0.98 30.34 -6.25
CA GLY A 181 0.85 31.17 -5.05
C GLY A 181 -0.15 30.58 -4.06
N PHE A 182 -1.08 31.42 -3.61
CA PHE A 182 -2.16 31.04 -2.69
C PHE A 182 -3.41 30.49 -3.39
N GLY A 183 -3.36 30.23 -4.70
CA GLY A 183 -4.50 29.75 -5.47
C GLY A 183 -4.93 28.33 -5.05
N GLY A 184 -6.20 28.17 -4.64
CA GLY A 184 -6.83 26.90 -4.27
C GLY A 184 -8.33 26.91 -4.54
N HIS A 185 -9.01 25.80 -4.25
CA HIS A 185 -10.47 25.66 -4.28
C HIS A 185 -11.16 26.20 -5.56
N GLY A 186 -10.59 25.87 -6.74
CA GLY A 186 -11.16 26.28 -8.03
C GLY A 186 -10.61 27.59 -8.60
N SER A 187 -9.50 28.11 -8.04
CA SER A 187 -8.83 29.33 -8.54
C SER A 187 -8.38 29.25 -10.01
N THR A 188 -8.29 28.03 -10.58
CA THR A 188 -7.92 27.80 -12.00
C THR A 188 -9.12 27.74 -12.95
N GLY A 189 -10.33 28.06 -12.48
CA GLY A 189 -11.56 28.04 -13.27
C GLY A 189 -12.21 26.66 -13.38
N LYS A 190 -13.36 26.61 -14.05
CA LYS A 190 -14.07 25.39 -14.44
C LYS A 190 -13.67 25.00 -15.84
#